data_a8f1153f1d82eab05263b6929edd3bd9
#
_entry.id   a8f1153f1d82eab05263b6929edd3bd9
#
_cell.length_a   1.000
_cell.length_b   1.000
_cell.length_c   1.000
_cell.angle_alpha   90.00
_cell.angle_beta   90.00
_cell.angle_gamma   90.00
#
_symmetry.space_group_name_H-M   'P 1'
#
loop_
_entity.id
_entity.type
_entity.pdbx_description
1 polymer ?
#
loop_
_entity_poly.entity_id
_entity_poly.type
_entity_poly.pdbx_seq_one_letter_code
_entity_poly.pdbx_strand_id
1 'polypeptide(L)'
;MKKILNDLKLKFEAALWALDPELALIDTILEQHPELFEIVRGDIVGIGKDSATGRQDSPTVEQIVRAALYKEMKKLNYRDLEYAQYDSRICSTFIKLEGRKPLSFEVFHKYISQIKGESLKELMVAINRIIIEEAGVEDGKSVRMDSTVVETDIHYPTNNELTWDCIKTAHRIIKQLEKSGCLKKVRNYQKQAKKHRFQINNTKKSDKKKELFEKQLKLLRSSINQAERAAVEASMRGDINDWLIAQQLKNLLPKMEKVYDITRRHELFGESVPNAEKIFSIYEEHTDIIVKGKREAEFGHKVNLTTGRSNIILDVDIVEGNPADSQLYAGALERVCLGYGVTPRDVVTDGGYASVKNQETAKGKGVVNIVFNKIVGSLKNIVTSGNMETRLKKWRSGIEAVISNAKRGFGMYRCKWKGREHFDAKVLWSVIAYNIRVITSLLLPKLLLQSQ
;
A
#
# COMPACT_ATOMS: atom_id res chain seq x y z
N MET A 1 -29.39 8.58 22.24
CA MET A 1 -27.96 8.89 22.03
C MET A 1 -27.23 7.59 21.72
N LYS A 2 -26.21 7.68 20.93
CA LYS A 2 -25.50 6.51 20.37
C LYS A 2 -24.64 5.84 21.44
N LYS A 3 -24.55 4.50 21.42
CA LYS A 3 -23.80 3.67 22.40
C LYS A 3 -22.36 4.16 22.63
N ILE A 4 -21.61 4.47 21.56
CA ILE A 4 -20.24 4.96 21.63
C ILE A 4 -20.09 6.16 22.58
N LEU A 5 -21.05 7.10 22.56
CA LEU A 5 -21.00 8.29 23.40
C LEU A 5 -21.25 7.99 24.88
N ASN A 6 -22.11 7.03 25.17
CA ASN A 6 -22.45 6.69 26.57
C ASN A 6 -21.31 5.89 27.23
N ASP A 7 -20.73 4.93 26.51
CA ASP A 7 -19.67 4.08 27.06
C ASP A 7 -18.34 4.83 27.19
N LEU A 8 -18.09 5.82 26.32
CA LEU A 8 -16.88 6.62 26.39
C LEU A 8 -16.78 7.41 27.70
N LYS A 9 -17.89 7.89 28.24
CA LYS A 9 -17.90 8.62 29.53
C LYS A 9 -17.31 7.77 30.66
N LEU A 10 -17.67 6.50 30.73
CA LEU A 10 -17.14 5.57 31.74
C LEU A 10 -15.63 5.35 31.59
N LYS A 11 -15.11 5.32 30.36
CA LYS A 11 -13.69 5.11 30.12
C LYS A 11 -12.84 6.33 30.43
N PHE A 12 -13.34 7.55 30.22
CA PHE A 12 -12.64 8.76 30.60
C PHE A 12 -12.45 8.90 32.12
N GLU A 13 -13.29 8.25 32.92
CA GLU A 13 -13.12 8.19 34.37
C GLU A 13 -11.92 7.33 34.78
N ALA A 14 -11.47 6.41 33.93
CA ALA A 14 -10.27 5.64 34.19
C ALA A 14 -9.01 6.48 33.89
N ALA A 15 -8.17 6.71 34.88
CA ALA A 15 -6.99 7.55 34.81
C ALA A 15 -6.03 7.19 33.64
N LEU A 16 -5.96 5.90 33.27
CA LEU A 16 -5.16 5.43 32.15
C LEU A 16 -5.66 5.96 30.80
N TRP A 17 -6.97 5.92 30.57
CA TRP A 17 -7.57 6.35 29.30
C TRP A 17 -7.63 7.88 29.16
N ALA A 18 -7.57 8.61 30.25
CA ALA A 18 -7.42 10.07 30.20
C ALA A 18 -6.10 10.53 29.60
N LEU A 19 -5.06 9.68 29.61
CA LEU A 19 -3.77 9.97 28.98
C LEU A 19 -3.80 9.89 27.45
N ASP A 20 -4.69 9.06 26.88
CA ASP A 20 -4.84 8.90 25.42
C ASP A 20 -6.32 8.76 25.05
N PRO A 21 -7.08 9.85 25.00
CA PRO A 21 -8.50 9.85 24.69
C PRO A 21 -8.82 9.27 23.29
N GLU A 22 -7.86 9.38 22.35
CA GLU A 22 -8.02 8.80 21.01
C GLU A 22 -8.07 7.27 21.08
N LEU A 23 -7.14 6.65 21.78
CA LEU A 23 -7.13 5.21 21.99
C LEU A 23 -8.33 4.75 22.81
N ALA A 24 -8.80 5.54 23.79
CA ALA A 24 -10.01 5.25 24.57
C ALA A 24 -11.25 5.17 23.66
N LEU A 25 -11.39 6.10 22.73
CA LEU A 25 -12.50 6.08 21.76
C LEU A 25 -12.43 4.88 20.83
N ILE A 26 -11.25 4.57 20.31
CA ILE A 26 -11.06 3.42 19.41
C ILE A 26 -11.33 2.11 20.15
N ASP A 27 -10.82 1.98 21.37
CA ASP A 27 -11.08 0.83 22.23
C ASP A 27 -12.58 0.62 22.44
N THR A 28 -13.33 1.69 22.70
CA THR A 28 -14.79 1.66 22.82
C THR A 28 -15.46 1.19 21.53
N ILE A 29 -15.05 1.70 20.38
CA ILE A 29 -15.60 1.27 19.08
C ILE A 29 -15.34 -0.22 18.86
N LEU A 30 -14.11 -0.69 19.09
CA LEU A 30 -13.73 -2.08 18.88
C LEU A 30 -14.42 -3.05 19.84
N GLU A 31 -14.69 -2.62 21.10
CA GLU A 31 -15.43 -3.44 22.06
C GLU A 31 -16.91 -3.55 21.72
N GLN A 32 -17.50 -2.49 21.17
CA GLN A 32 -18.92 -2.51 20.77
C GLN A 32 -19.17 -3.24 19.45
N HIS A 33 -18.13 -3.43 18.63
CA HIS A 33 -18.20 -3.99 17.29
C HIS A 33 -17.21 -5.16 17.10
N PRO A 34 -17.38 -6.27 17.85
CA PRO A 34 -16.48 -7.43 17.74
C PRO A 34 -16.54 -8.09 16.36
N GLU A 35 -17.62 -7.89 15.58
CA GLU A 35 -17.76 -8.34 14.20
C GLU A 35 -16.66 -7.81 13.28
N LEU A 36 -16.02 -6.69 13.60
CA LEU A 36 -14.88 -6.15 12.86
C LEU A 36 -13.69 -7.12 12.83
N PHE A 37 -13.50 -7.91 13.89
CA PHE A 37 -12.41 -8.88 13.96
C PHE A 37 -12.67 -10.11 13.08
N GLU A 38 -13.94 -10.47 12.87
CA GLU A 38 -14.31 -11.61 12.01
C GLU A 38 -13.93 -11.37 10.55
N ILE A 39 -13.93 -10.11 10.08
CA ILE A 39 -13.55 -9.75 8.70
C ILE A 39 -12.14 -10.24 8.36
N VAL A 40 -11.21 -10.15 9.29
CA VAL A 40 -9.80 -10.52 9.07
C VAL A 40 -9.43 -11.88 9.64
N ARG A 41 -10.37 -12.56 10.29
CA ARG A 41 -10.12 -13.86 10.95
C ARG A 41 -9.62 -14.93 9.98
N GLY A 42 -10.22 -15.00 8.78
CA GLY A 42 -9.86 -15.99 7.77
C GLY A 42 -8.40 -15.86 7.31
N ASP A 43 -7.87 -14.64 7.26
CA ASP A 43 -6.48 -14.38 6.89
C ASP A 43 -5.50 -14.80 7.99
N ILE A 44 -5.87 -14.60 9.27
CA ILE A 44 -4.99 -14.85 10.42
C ILE A 44 -5.00 -16.33 10.83
N VAL A 45 -6.17 -16.96 10.91
CA VAL A 45 -6.34 -18.33 11.42
C VAL A 45 -6.16 -19.37 10.32
N GLY A 46 -6.37 -18.98 9.06
CA GLY A 46 -6.42 -19.88 7.90
C GLY A 46 -7.77 -20.60 7.82
N ILE A 47 -8.23 -20.82 6.59
CA ILE A 47 -9.51 -21.49 6.32
C ILE A 47 -9.44 -22.94 6.83
N GLY A 48 -10.34 -23.32 7.74
CA GLY A 48 -10.49 -24.69 8.21
C GLY A 48 -9.66 -25.10 9.43
N LYS A 49 -8.94 -24.18 10.07
CA LYS A 49 -8.28 -24.43 11.36
C LYS A 49 -9.11 -23.85 12.48
N ASP A 50 -10.00 -24.65 13.04
CA ASP A 50 -10.71 -24.27 14.23
C ASP A 50 -9.73 -24.16 15.42
N SER A 51 -9.73 -23.00 16.07
CA SER A 51 -8.80 -22.66 17.14
C SER A 51 -9.10 -23.36 18.47
N ALA A 52 -10.10 -24.23 18.53
CA ALA A 52 -10.46 -24.97 19.76
C ALA A 52 -9.32 -25.85 20.29
N THR A 53 -8.36 -26.21 19.45
CA THR A 53 -7.16 -27.00 19.81
C THR A 53 -5.84 -26.22 19.68
N GLY A 54 -5.92 -24.89 19.53
CA GLY A 54 -4.75 -24.01 19.37
C GLY A 54 -3.90 -23.92 20.65
N ARG A 55 -2.64 -23.57 20.47
CA ARG A 55 -1.69 -23.33 21.57
C ARG A 55 -2.25 -22.22 22.46
N GLN A 56 -2.37 -22.44 23.76
CA GLN A 56 -2.95 -21.46 24.72
C GLN A 56 -2.23 -20.09 24.70
N ASP A 57 -0.95 -20.04 24.29
CA ASP A 57 -0.14 -18.82 24.19
C ASP A 57 -0.27 -18.12 22.83
N SER A 58 -1.15 -18.57 21.92
CA SER A 58 -1.34 -17.91 20.63
C SER A 58 -2.11 -16.59 20.81
N PRO A 59 -1.74 -15.53 20.06
CA PRO A 59 -2.49 -14.28 20.12
C PRO A 59 -3.90 -14.47 19.55
N THR A 60 -4.87 -13.73 20.08
CA THR A 60 -6.19 -13.66 19.48
C THR A 60 -6.21 -12.77 18.25
N VAL A 61 -7.23 -12.95 17.39
CA VAL A 61 -7.44 -12.06 16.22
C VAL A 61 -7.57 -10.61 16.67
N GLU A 62 -8.33 -10.35 17.73
CA GLU A 62 -8.48 -9.04 18.32
C GLU A 62 -7.13 -8.43 18.73
N GLN A 63 -6.28 -9.17 19.41
CA GLN A 63 -4.95 -8.70 19.82
C GLN A 63 -4.09 -8.30 18.60
N ILE A 64 -4.15 -9.08 17.53
CA ILE A 64 -3.39 -8.77 16.29
C ILE A 64 -3.92 -7.51 15.59
N VAL A 65 -5.24 -7.36 15.46
CA VAL A 65 -5.85 -6.15 14.86
C VAL A 65 -5.56 -4.91 15.70
N ARG A 66 -5.74 -4.98 17.01
CA ARG A 66 -5.41 -3.88 17.94
C ARG A 66 -3.94 -3.51 17.87
N ALA A 67 -3.06 -4.48 17.84
CA ALA A 67 -1.62 -4.27 17.70
C ALA A 67 -1.27 -3.60 16.36
N ALA A 68 -1.90 -4.02 15.27
CA ALA A 68 -1.70 -3.41 13.95
C ALA A 68 -2.18 -1.96 13.92
N LEU A 69 -3.36 -1.67 14.46
CA LEU A 69 -3.89 -0.31 14.59
C LEU A 69 -2.97 0.58 15.43
N TYR A 70 -2.57 0.11 16.62
CA TYR A 70 -1.65 0.83 17.49
C TYR A 70 -0.33 1.15 16.78
N LYS A 71 0.23 0.14 16.11
CA LYS A 71 1.47 0.27 15.32
C LYS A 71 1.36 1.36 14.26
N GLU A 72 0.30 1.36 13.47
CA GLU A 72 0.12 2.35 12.38
C GLU A 72 -0.15 3.75 12.95
N MET A 73 -0.97 3.88 13.98
CA MET A 73 -1.27 5.17 14.62
C MET A 73 -0.05 5.81 15.27
N LYS A 74 0.78 5.00 15.93
CA LYS A 74 2.02 5.47 16.61
C LYS A 74 3.24 5.42 15.68
N LYS A 75 3.09 4.99 14.41
CA LYS A 75 4.14 4.89 13.37
C LYS A 75 5.31 4.00 13.78
N LEU A 76 5.02 2.91 14.47
CA LEU A 76 6.01 1.97 14.96
C LEU A 76 6.40 0.94 13.89
N ASN A 77 7.62 0.44 13.93
CA ASN A 77 7.97 -0.82 13.31
C ASN A 77 7.63 -2.01 14.23
N TYR A 78 7.81 -3.25 13.79
CA TYR A 78 7.43 -4.42 14.60
C TYR A 78 8.25 -4.56 15.88
N ARG A 79 9.53 -4.19 15.86
CA ARG A 79 10.40 -4.22 17.06
C ARG A 79 10.03 -3.13 18.05
N ASP A 80 9.73 -1.94 17.54
CA ASP A 80 9.26 -0.84 18.39
C ASP A 80 7.90 -1.20 19.03
N LEU A 81 7.02 -1.91 18.29
CA LEU A 81 5.76 -2.40 18.82
C LEU A 81 5.97 -3.44 19.94
N GLU A 82 6.91 -4.38 19.75
CA GLU A 82 7.31 -5.31 20.80
C GLU A 82 7.79 -4.55 22.03
N TYR A 83 8.69 -3.59 21.86
CA TYR A 83 9.22 -2.79 22.95
C TYR A 83 8.13 -1.96 23.65
N ALA A 84 7.20 -1.37 22.90
CA ALA A 84 6.10 -0.57 23.44
C ALA A 84 5.17 -1.36 24.39
N GLN A 85 5.07 -2.68 24.27
CA GLN A 85 4.30 -3.51 25.20
C GLN A 85 4.95 -3.60 26.59
N TYR A 86 6.27 -3.47 26.68
CA TYR A 86 6.98 -3.43 27.97
C TYR A 86 6.99 -2.05 28.60
N ASP A 87 7.13 -1.02 27.78
CA ASP A 87 7.34 0.35 28.20
C ASP A 87 6.04 1.13 28.43
N SER A 88 4.99 0.82 27.63
CA SER A 88 3.73 1.55 27.67
C SER A 88 2.58 0.71 28.23
N ARG A 89 2.10 1.07 29.42
CA ARG A 89 0.90 0.47 30.01
C ARG A 89 -0.34 0.67 29.09
N ILE A 90 -0.43 1.80 28.40
CA ILE A 90 -1.52 2.05 27.45
C ILE A 90 -1.46 1.07 26.30
N CYS A 91 -0.26 0.80 25.74
CA CYS A 91 -0.08 -0.17 24.67
C CYS A 91 -0.54 -1.57 25.09
N SER A 92 -0.06 -2.07 26.23
CA SER A 92 -0.40 -3.39 26.74
C SER A 92 -1.89 -3.54 27.05
N THR A 93 -2.52 -2.50 27.59
CA THR A 93 -3.97 -2.47 27.87
C THR A 93 -4.79 -2.43 26.57
N PHE A 94 -4.40 -1.59 25.61
CA PHE A 94 -5.10 -1.49 24.32
C PHE A 94 -5.04 -2.79 23.52
N ILE A 95 -3.91 -3.51 23.56
CA ILE A 95 -3.72 -4.81 22.90
C ILE A 95 -4.39 -5.96 23.68
N LYS A 96 -4.96 -5.70 24.87
CA LYS A 96 -5.60 -6.73 25.71
C LYS A 96 -4.65 -7.84 26.13
N LEU A 97 -3.43 -7.48 26.56
CA LEU A 97 -2.47 -8.48 27.07
C LEU A 97 -2.87 -9.10 28.41
N GLU A 98 -3.62 -8.38 29.26
CA GLU A 98 -4.22 -8.90 30.50
C GLU A 98 -3.23 -9.67 31.39
N GLY A 99 -2.00 -9.16 31.51
CA GLY A 99 -0.94 -9.80 32.29
C GLY A 99 -0.21 -10.95 31.56
N ARG A 100 -0.58 -11.27 30.33
CA ARG A 100 0.17 -12.23 29.50
C ARG A 100 1.53 -11.69 29.11
N LYS A 101 2.42 -12.63 28.75
CA LYS A 101 3.73 -12.27 28.19
C LYS A 101 3.57 -11.45 26.91
N PRO A 102 4.33 -10.35 26.75
CA PRO A 102 4.34 -9.59 25.53
C PRO A 102 4.66 -10.44 24.29
N LEU A 103 4.03 -10.09 23.17
CA LEU A 103 4.18 -10.77 21.90
C LEU A 103 5.47 -10.29 21.22
N SER A 104 6.25 -11.21 20.63
CA SER A 104 7.49 -10.86 19.93
C SER A 104 7.22 -10.22 18.57
N PHE A 105 8.22 -9.52 18.03
CA PHE A 105 8.13 -8.90 16.71
C PHE A 105 7.92 -9.93 15.59
N GLU A 106 8.41 -11.15 15.72
CA GLU A 106 8.16 -12.24 14.77
C GLU A 106 6.69 -12.63 14.74
N VAL A 107 6.03 -12.67 15.90
CA VAL A 107 4.59 -12.95 16.02
C VAL A 107 3.80 -11.87 15.32
N PHE A 108 4.09 -10.60 15.57
CA PHE A 108 3.44 -9.50 14.88
C PHE A 108 3.68 -9.53 13.39
N HIS A 109 4.93 -9.72 12.97
CA HIS A 109 5.25 -9.81 11.56
C HIS A 109 4.49 -10.96 10.89
N LYS A 110 4.49 -12.15 11.51
CA LYS A 110 3.80 -13.33 10.98
C LYS A 110 2.31 -13.07 10.75
N TYR A 111 1.59 -12.56 11.75
CA TYR A 111 0.15 -12.47 11.67
C TYR A 111 -0.35 -11.19 10.97
N ILE A 112 0.27 -10.04 11.22
CA ILE A 112 -0.14 -8.78 10.59
C ILE A 112 0.15 -8.81 9.08
N SER A 113 1.25 -9.45 8.64
CA SER A 113 1.57 -9.56 7.22
C SER A 113 0.67 -10.52 6.45
N GLN A 114 -0.08 -11.38 7.12
CA GLN A 114 -1.03 -12.30 6.49
C GLN A 114 -2.38 -11.64 6.16
N ILE A 115 -2.68 -10.48 6.77
CA ILE A 115 -3.95 -9.79 6.53
C ILE A 115 -3.92 -9.18 5.13
N LYS A 116 -4.88 -9.61 4.30
CA LYS A 116 -4.96 -9.24 2.89
C LYS A 116 -5.54 -7.85 2.69
N GLY A 117 -5.20 -7.25 1.55
CA GLY A 117 -5.76 -5.95 1.15
C GLY A 117 -7.28 -5.96 1.04
N GLU A 118 -7.86 -7.04 0.51
CA GLU A 118 -9.32 -7.18 0.38
C GLU A 118 -10.01 -7.12 1.74
N SER A 119 -9.55 -7.91 2.72
CA SER A 119 -10.09 -7.91 4.08
C SER A 119 -9.90 -6.56 4.77
N LEU A 120 -8.79 -5.87 4.53
CA LEU A 120 -8.57 -4.51 5.06
C LEU A 120 -9.48 -3.48 4.41
N LYS A 121 -9.80 -3.63 3.14
CA LYS A 121 -10.76 -2.75 2.46
C LYS A 121 -12.16 -2.94 3.04
N GLU A 122 -12.57 -4.17 3.28
CA GLU A 122 -13.82 -4.50 3.95
C GLU A 122 -13.86 -3.96 5.39
N LEU A 123 -12.78 -4.12 6.16
CA LEU A 123 -12.63 -3.57 7.50
C LEU A 123 -12.75 -2.04 7.50
N MET A 124 -12.10 -1.35 6.56
CA MET A 124 -12.21 0.10 6.40
C MET A 124 -13.67 0.53 6.13
N VAL A 125 -14.37 -0.16 5.24
CA VAL A 125 -15.78 0.14 4.93
C VAL A 125 -16.64 -0.11 6.14
N ALA A 126 -16.44 -1.20 6.89
CA ALA A 126 -17.19 -1.52 8.10
C ALA A 126 -17.01 -0.44 9.18
N ILE A 127 -15.78 -0.03 9.47
CA ILE A 127 -15.48 1.07 10.40
C ILE A 127 -16.18 2.36 9.95
N ASN A 128 -16.11 2.70 8.68
CA ASN A 128 -16.74 3.92 8.15
C ASN A 128 -18.27 3.84 8.24
N ARG A 129 -18.90 2.67 8.04
CA ARG A 129 -20.35 2.47 8.22
C ARG A 129 -20.79 2.78 9.64
N ILE A 130 -20.09 2.24 10.63
CA ILE A 130 -20.38 2.53 12.04
C ILE A 130 -20.39 4.05 12.27
N ILE A 131 -19.44 4.78 11.70
CA ILE A 131 -19.34 6.22 11.85
C ILE A 131 -20.46 6.98 11.11
N ILE A 132 -20.88 6.50 9.95
CA ILE A 132 -22.00 7.07 9.19
C ILE A 132 -23.32 6.83 9.94
N GLU A 133 -23.56 5.61 10.34
CA GLU A 133 -24.84 5.17 10.91
C GLU A 133 -25.00 5.59 12.38
N GLU A 134 -23.97 5.45 13.19
CA GLU A 134 -24.05 5.67 14.64
C GLU A 134 -23.55 7.05 15.08
N ALA A 135 -22.47 7.54 14.49
CA ALA A 135 -21.88 8.82 14.90
C ALA A 135 -22.42 10.04 14.12
N GLY A 136 -22.93 9.85 12.89
CA GLY A 136 -23.51 10.91 12.05
C GLY A 136 -22.57 12.09 11.78
N VAL A 137 -21.27 11.84 11.74
CA VAL A 137 -20.25 12.85 11.39
C VAL A 137 -19.92 12.86 9.91
N GLU A 138 -20.32 11.82 9.20
CA GLU A 138 -20.29 11.69 7.75
C GLU A 138 -21.63 11.15 7.26
N ASP A 139 -22.11 11.57 6.09
CA ASP A 139 -23.37 11.11 5.51
C ASP A 139 -23.22 10.49 4.11
N GLY A 140 -22.02 10.53 3.55
CA GLY A 140 -21.71 10.03 2.22
C GLY A 140 -22.39 10.77 1.06
N LYS A 141 -23.14 11.84 1.35
CA LYS A 141 -23.93 12.58 0.34
C LYS A 141 -23.10 13.52 -0.53
N SER A 142 -21.91 13.88 -0.10
CA SER A 142 -21.00 14.69 -0.89
C SER A 142 -19.64 14.00 -0.94
N VAL A 143 -19.19 13.67 -2.14
CA VAL A 143 -17.90 12.98 -2.34
C VAL A 143 -17.03 13.73 -3.33
N ARG A 144 -15.73 13.63 -3.13
CA ARG A 144 -14.71 14.13 -4.05
C ARG A 144 -13.65 13.07 -4.27
N MET A 145 -13.12 13.03 -5.50
CA MET A 145 -12.14 12.03 -5.93
C MET A 145 -10.87 12.70 -6.42
N ASP A 146 -9.75 12.09 -6.14
CA ASP A 146 -8.45 12.45 -6.71
C ASP A 146 -7.51 11.25 -6.68
N SER A 147 -6.51 11.24 -7.55
CA SER A 147 -5.52 10.17 -7.63
C SER A 147 -4.15 10.66 -7.16
N THR A 148 -3.44 9.78 -6.49
CA THR A 148 -2.06 9.99 -6.08
C THR A 148 -1.20 8.79 -6.42
N VAL A 149 0.12 8.90 -6.25
CA VAL A 149 1.04 7.77 -6.38
C VAL A 149 1.57 7.40 -5.01
N VAL A 150 1.60 6.11 -4.72
CA VAL A 150 2.35 5.55 -3.60
C VAL A 150 3.55 4.83 -4.17
N GLU A 151 4.75 5.26 -3.80
CA GLU A 151 5.98 4.68 -4.31
C GLU A 151 6.25 3.28 -3.73
N THR A 152 6.83 2.41 -4.54
CA THR A 152 7.49 1.18 -4.05
C THR A 152 8.90 1.49 -3.55
N ASP A 153 9.40 0.68 -2.62
CA ASP A 153 10.75 0.88 -2.05
C ASP A 153 11.83 0.31 -2.96
N ILE A 154 12.02 0.98 -4.09
CA ILE A 154 13.07 0.69 -5.05
C ILE A 154 14.02 1.88 -5.19
N HIS A 155 15.24 1.62 -5.65
CA HIS A 155 16.11 2.70 -6.12
C HIS A 155 15.69 3.15 -7.52
N TYR A 156 16.15 4.31 -7.96
CA TYR A 156 15.81 4.82 -9.28
C TYR A 156 16.25 3.83 -10.38
N PRO A 157 15.33 3.31 -11.22
CA PRO A 157 15.57 2.18 -12.10
C PRO A 157 16.28 2.60 -13.39
N THR A 158 17.58 2.62 -13.38
CA THR A 158 18.38 2.74 -14.61
C THR A 158 18.78 1.35 -15.13
N ASN A 159 19.00 1.23 -16.44
CA ASN A 159 19.50 -0.01 -17.03
C ASN A 159 20.80 -0.50 -16.37
N ASN A 160 21.65 0.44 -15.96
CA ASN A 160 22.89 0.14 -15.25
C ASN A 160 22.66 -0.50 -13.87
N GLU A 161 21.72 0.07 -13.09
CA GLU A 161 21.36 -0.45 -11.77
C GLU A 161 20.68 -1.81 -11.87
N LEU A 162 19.73 -1.98 -12.79
CA LEU A 162 19.04 -3.26 -13.01
C LEU A 162 20.01 -4.38 -13.42
N THR A 163 20.95 -4.06 -14.33
CA THR A 163 22.00 -5.01 -14.73
C THR A 163 22.88 -5.44 -13.55
N TRP A 164 23.26 -4.47 -12.72
CA TRP A 164 24.01 -4.74 -11.49
C TRP A 164 23.23 -5.62 -10.51
N ASP A 165 21.95 -5.32 -10.27
CA ASP A 165 21.07 -6.08 -9.37
C ASP A 165 20.90 -7.54 -9.83
N CYS A 166 20.75 -7.76 -11.13
CA CYS A 166 20.72 -9.11 -11.71
C CYS A 166 21.99 -9.91 -11.35
N ILE A 167 23.18 -9.35 -11.67
CA ILE A 167 24.46 -10.02 -11.43
C ILE A 167 24.66 -10.26 -9.93
N LYS A 168 24.42 -9.27 -9.10
CA LYS A 168 24.55 -9.34 -7.64
C LYS A 168 23.64 -10.42 -7.04
N THR A 169 22.37 -10.45 -7.47
CA THR A 169 21.38 -11.37 -6.93
C THR A 169 21.65 -12.81 -7.36
N ALA A 170 21.95 -13.04 -8.65
CA ALA A 170 22.31 -14.36 -9.14
C ALA A 170 23.50 -14.95 -8.38
N HIS A 171 24.58 -14.18 -8.22
CA HIS A 171 25.74 -14.66 -7.49
C HIS A 171 25.50 -14.86 -5.99
N ARG A 172 24.58 -14.07 -5.37
CA ARG A 172 24.19 -14.31 -3.97
C ARG A 172 23.50 -15.66 -3.80
N ILE A 173 22.60 -16.01 -4.74
CA ILE A 173 21.87 -17.29 -4.71
C ILE A 173 22.82 -18.46 -5.02
N ILE A 174 23.64 -18.34 -6.07
CA ILE A 174 24.65 -19.36 -6.43
C ILE A 174 25.59 -19.64 -5.24
N LYS A 175 26.00 -18.62 -4.50
CA LYS A 175 26.85 -18.79 -3.31
C LYS A 175 26.18 -19.60 -2.20
N GLN A 176 24.85 -19.65 -2.12
CA GLN A 176 24.16 -20.54 -1.17
C GLN A 176 24.34 -22.00 -1.58
N LEU A 177 24.21 -22.31 -2.89
CA LEU A 177 24.45 -23.66 -3.43
C LEU A 177 25.90 -24.08 -3.34
N GLU A 178 26.86 -23.17 -3.43
CA GLU A 178 28.29 -23.48 -3.14
C GLU A 178 28.49 -23.83 -1.67
N LYS A 179 27.83 -23.14 -0.75
CA LYS A 179 27.94 -23.41 0.70
C LYS A 179 27.28 -24.72 1.12
N SER A 180 26.19 -25.15 0.48
CA SER A 180 25.56 -26.44 0.71
C SER A 180 26.40 -27.62 0.13
N GLY A 181 27.46 -27.30 -0.61
CA GLY A 181 28.26 -28.31 -1.33
C GLY A 181 27.55 -28.83 -2.59
N CYS A 182 26.47 -28.23 -3.01
CA CYS A 182 25.77 -28.56 -4.25
C CYS A 182 26.60 -28.23 -5.48
N LEU A 183 27.24 -27.09 -5.50
CA LEU A 183 28.05 -26.61 -6.60
C LEU A 183 29.53 -26.48 -6.24
N LYS A 184 30.41 -26.75 -7.20
CA LYS A 184 31.80 -26.31 -7.14
C LYS A 184 31.83 -24.77 -7.22
N LYS A 185 32.93 -24.16 -6.73
CA LYS A 185 33.12 -22.71 -6.73
C LYS A 185 33.03 -22.16 -8.15
N VAL A 186 32.13 -21.23 -8.35
CA VAL A 186 31.85 -20.56 -9.64
C VAL A 186 32.52 -19.18 -9.69
N ARG A 187 32.97 -18.79 -10.86
CA ARG A 187 33.59 -17.43 -11.05
C ARG A 187 32.61 -16.33 -10.69
N ASN A 188 32.99 -15.46 -9.75
CA ASN A 188 32.18 -14.33 -9.31
C ASN A 188 32.49 -13.06 -10.10
N TYR A 189 31.50 -12.53 -10.80
CA TYR A 189 31.62 -11.31 -11.62
C TYR A 189 31.27 -10.03 -10.87
N GLN A 190 30.81 -10.08 -9.62
CA GLN A 190 30.33 -8.91 -8.86
C GLN A 190 31.36 -7.77 -8.78
N LYS A 191 32.62 -8.09 -8.47
CA LYS A 191 33.68 -7.05 -8.35
C LYS A 191 33.86 -6.27 -9.65
N GLN A 192 33.89 -6.98 -10.78
CA GLN A 192 34.06 -6.37 -12.10
C GLN A 192 32.81 -5.60 -12.53
N ALA A 193 31.62 -6.17 -12.33
CA ALA A 193 30.35 -5.50 -12.63
C ALA A 193 30.14 -4.22 -11.80
N LYS A 194 30.53 -4.22 -10.52
CA LYS A 194 30.49 -3.02 -9.66
C LYS A 194 31.42 -1.93 -10.20
N LYS A 195 32.60 -2.30 -10.69
CA LYS A 195 33.55 -1.34 -11.33
C LYS A 195 32.92 -0.73 -12.59
N HIS A 196 32.36 -1.56 -13.47
CA HIS A 196 31.71 -1.06 -14.71
C HIS A 196 30.51 -0.16 -14.37
N ARG A 197 29.65 -0.57 -13.41
CA ARG A 197 28.53 0.25 -12.93
C ARG A 197 28.99 1.65 -12.53
N PHE A 198 30.05 1.75 -11.73
CA PHE A 198 30.63 3.04 -11.31
C PHE A 198 31.15 3.84 -12.50
N GLN A 199 31.85 3.20 -13.43
CA GLN A 199 32.37 3.85 -14.62
C GLN A 199 31.27 4.36 -15.54
N ILE A 200 30.19 3.58 -15.75
CA ILE A 200 29.02 3.98 -16.55
C ILE A 200 28.36 5.23 -15.95
N ASN A 201 28.15 5.26 -14.65
CA ASN A 201 27.51 6.40 -13.97
C ASN A 201 28.35 7.69 -14.04
N ASN A 202 29.67 7.58 -14.12
CA ASN A 202 30.58 8.72 -14.17
C ASN A 202 31.06 9.08 -15.58
N THR A 203 30.61 8.36 -16.63
CA THR A 203 31.05 8.61 -18.03
C THR A 203 29.99 9.46 -18.74
N LYS A 204 30.43 10.65 -19.21
CA LYS A 204 29.57 11.57 -20.00
C LYS A 204 29.62 11.30 -21.52
N LYS A 205 30.74 10.75 -22.06
CA LYS A 205 30.92 10.48 -23.48
C LYS A 205 30.09 9.26 -23.92
N SER A 206 29.20 9.44 -24.88
CA SER A 206 28.27 8.43 -25.40
C SER A 206 28.97 7.13 -25.81
N ASP A 207 29.98 7.23 -26.70
CA ASP A 207 30.66 6.04 -27.25
C ASP A 207 31.37 5.22 -26.18
N LYS A 208 32.04 5.90 -25.24
CA LYS A 208 32.68 5.22 -24.10
C LYS A 208 31.68 4.58 -23.15
N LYS A 209 30.51 5.21 -22.98
CA LYS A 209 29.43 4.67 -22.18
C LYS A 209 28.86 3.42 -22.83
N LYS A 210 28.66 3.43 -24.15
CA LYS A 210 28.22 2.28 -24.95
C LYS A 210 29.19 1.10 -24.83
N GLU A 211 30.49 1.31 -24.96
CA GLU A 211 31.53 0.28 -24.76
C GLU A 211 31.48 -0.34 -23.34
N LEU A 212 31.26 0.50 -22.35
CA LEU A 212 31.11 0.00 -20.94
C LEU A 212 29.86 -0.84 -20.77
N PHE A 213 28.75 -0.47 -21.40
CA PHE A 213 27.53 -1.29 -21.39
C PHE A 213 27.73 -2.64 -22.10
N GLU A 214 28.47 -2.66 -23.22
CA GLU A 214 28.81 -3.93 -23.87
C GLU A 214 29.58 -4.87 -22.93
N LYS A 215 30.58 -4.33 -22.21
CA LYS A 215 31.32 -5.09 -21.20
C LYS A 215 30.43 -5.57 -20.05
N GLN A 216 29.52 -4.72 -19.58
CA GLN A 216 28.58 -5.04 -18.52
C GLN A 216 27.60 -6.13 -18.95
N LEU A 217 27.06 -6.05 -20.17
CA LEU A 217 26.16 -7.05 -20.75
C LEU A 217 26.85 -8.42 -20.94
N LYS A 218 28.13 -8.44 -21.30
CA LYS A 218 28.90 -9.70 -21.35
C LYS A 218 28.98 -10.37 -19.97
N LEU A 219 29.14 -9.60 -18.89
CA LEU A 219 29.12 -10.14 -17.53
C LEU A 219 27.72 -10.62 -17.12
N LEU A 220 26.66 -9.88 -17.52
CA LEU A 220 25.29 -10.30 -17.27
C LEU A 220 24.97 -11.62 -17.98
N ARG A 221 25.31 -11.75 -19.28
CA ARG A 221 25.15 -13.01 -20.03
C ARG A 221 25.89 -14.18 -19.40
N SER A 222 27.14 -13.95 -18.97
CA SER A 222 27.90 -14.97 -18.25
C SER A 222 27.23 -15.38 -16.91
N SER A 223 26.64 -14.41 -16.21
CA SER A 223 25.93 -14.67 -14.95
C SER A 223 24.61 -15.42 -15.18
N ILE A 224 23.89 -15.14 -16.27
CA ILE A 224 22.68 -15.87 -16.70
C ILE A 224 23.05 -17.34 -16.96
N ASN A 225 24.05 -17.61 -17.80
CA ASN A 225 24.50 -18.97 -18.13
C ASN A 225 24.95 -19.75 -16.87
N GLN A 226 25.57 -19.07 -15.90
CA GLN A 226 25.93 -19.69 -14.63
C GLN A 226 24.69 -20.01 -13.78
N ALA A 227 23.70 -19.09 -13.71
CA ALA A 227 22.47 -19.29 -12.98
C ALA A 227 21.63 -20.44 -13.57
N GLU A 228 21.56 -20.57 -14.89
CA GLU A 228 20.88 -21.67 -15.57
C GLU A 228 21.52 -23.03 -15.19
N ARG A 229 22.83 -23.16 -15.33
CA ARG A 229 23.55 -24.38 -14.98
C ARG A 229 23.37 -24.72 -13.51
N ALA A 230 23.49 -23.73 -12.62
CA ALA A 230 23.30 -23.90 -11.19
C ALA A 230 21.89 -24.37 -10.83
N ALA A 231 20.87 -23.80 -11.49
CA ALA A 231 19.48 -24.18 -11.27
C ALA A 231 19.18 -25.62 -11.71
N VAL A 232 19.77 -26.06 -12.84
CA VAL A 232 19.63 -27.45 -13.33
C VAL A 232 20.32 -28.42 -12.38
N GLU A 233 21.59 -28.18 -12.03
CA GLU A 233 22.39 -29.07 -11.16
C GLU A 233 21.72 -29.20 -9.78
N ALA A 234 21.30 -28.11 -9.17
CA ALA A 234 20.62 -28.12 -7.88
C ALA A 234 19.25 -28.83 -7.91
N SER A 235 18.51 -28.72 -9.04
CA SER A 235 17.23 -29.42 -9.20
C SER A 235 17.38 -30.94 -9.31
N MET A 236 18.53 -31.44 -9.79
CA MET A 236 18.76 -32.85 -10.02
C MET A 236 19.27 -33.58 -8.77
N ARG A 237 19.73 -32.88 -7.75
CA ARG A 237 20.40 -33.46 -6.60
C ARG A 237 19.47 -34.14 -5.58
N GLY A 238 18.18 -33.82 -5.60
CA GLY A 238 17.18 -34.42 -4.70
C GLY A 238 17.13 -33.83 -3.28
N ASP A 239 18.00 -32.88 -2.93
CA ASP A 239 17.92 -32.14 -1.67
C ASP A 239 16.84 -31.03 -1.76
N ILE A 240 15.94 -30.97 -0.76
CA ILE A 240 14.82 -30.04 -0.74
C ILE A 240 15.27 -28.57 -0.63
N ASN A 241 16.36 -28.31 0.12
CA ASN A 241 16.85 -26.93 0.30
C ASN A 241 17.54 -26.46 -0.98
N ASP A 242 18.35 -27.31 -1.62
CA ASP A 242 19.00 -27.02 -2.89
C ASP A 242 17.93 -26.82 -3.99
N TRP A 243 16.85 -27.61 -3.98
CA TRP A 243 15.72 -27.44 -4.89
C TRP A 243 15.01 -26.09 -4.67
N LEU A 244 14.76 -25.69 -3.42
CA LEU A 244 14.16 -24.38 -3.11
C LEU A 244 15.03 -23.22 -3.60
N ILE A 245 16.36 -23.34 -3.45
CA ILE A 245 17.32 -22.35 -3.96
C ILE A 245 17.31 -22.32 -5.50
N ALA A 246 17.23 -23.50 -6.13
CA ALA A 246 17.11 -23.62 -7.59
C ALA A 246 15.83 -22.92 -8.12
N GLN A 247 14.70 -23.01 -7.41
CA GLN A 247 13.48 -22.28 -7.78
C GLN A 247 13.68 -20.76 -7.72
N GLN A 248 14.46 -20.25 -6.77
CA GLN A 248 14.79 -18.82 -6.74
C GLN A 248 15.58 -18.38 -7.99
N LEU A 249 16.52 -19.20 -8.47
CA LEU A 249 17.24 -18.94 -9.72
C LEU A 249 16.31 -19.01 -10.92
N LYS A 250 15.45 -20.04 -11.01
CA LYS A 250 14.47 -20.17 -12.09
C LYS A 250 13.52 -18.98 -12.18
N ASN A 251 13.10 -18.44 -11.04
CA ASN A 251 12.26 -17.23 -10.98
C ASN A 251 13.03 -15.95 -11.35
N LEU A 252 14.35 -15.92 -11.12
CA LEU A 252 15.19 -14.76 -11.45
C LEU A 252 15.59 -14.73 -12.93
N LEU A 253 15.79 -15.87 -13.57
CA LEU A 253 16.30 -15.98 -14.95
C LEU A 253 15.48 -15.20 -15.98
N PRO A 254 14.13 -15.31 -16.05
CA PRO A 254 13.33 -14.53 -17.00
C PRO A 254 13.53 -13.02 -16.83
N LYS A 255 13.68 -12.55 -15.59
CA LYS A 255 13.94 -11.12 -15.29
C LYS A 255 15.30 -10.69 -15.77
N MET A 256 16.33 -11.52 -15.57
CA MET A 256 17.68 -11.26 -16.05
C MET A 256 17.72 -11.18 -17.58
N GLU A 257 17.03 -12.08 -18.28
CA GLU A 257 16.90 -12.03 -19.75
C GLU A 257 16.19 -10.77 -20.22
N LYS A 258 15.10 -10.40 -19.55
CA LYS A 258 14.35 -9.18 -19.86
C LYS A 258 15.21 -7.92 -19.65
N VAL A 259 15.96 -7.84 -18.54
CA VAL A 259 16.90 -6.73 -18.30
C VAL A 259 18.03 -6.71 -19.33
N TYR A 260 18.54 -7.87 -19.73
CA TYR A 260 19.57 -7.98 -20.78
C TYR A 260 19.06 -7.43 -22.11
N ASP A 261 17.88 -7.87 -22.55
CA ASP A 261 17.30 -7.46 -23.82
C ASP A 261 16.99 -5.95 -23.84
N ILE A 262 16.29 -5.44 -22.82
CA ILE A 262 15.95 -4.02 -22.71
C ILE A 262 17.21 -3.15 -22.68
N THR A 263 18.22 -3.53 -21.90
CA THR A 263 19.47 -2.79 -21.80
C THR A 263 20.21 -2.79 -23.13
N ARG A 264 20.25 -3.92 -23.84
CA ARG A 264 20.88 -4.05 -25.15
C ARG A 264 20.20 -3.16 -26.19
N ARG A 265 18.86 -3.23 -26.30
CA ARG A 265 18.05 -2.44 -27.24
C ARG A 265 18.23 -0.94 -26.99
N HIS A 266 18.12 -0.53 -25.75
CA HIS A 266 18.20 0.90 -25.38
C HIS A 266 19.65 1.45 -25.46
N GLU A 267 20.61 0.82 -24.78
CA GLU A 267 21.96 1.39 -24.59
C GLU A 267 22.90 1.14 -25.79
N LEU A 268 22.71 0.03 -26.54
CA LEU A 268 23.60 -0.28 -27.67
C LEU A 268 22.97 0.13 -29.00
N PHE A 269 21.67 0.02 -29.17
CA PHE A 269 21.02 0.33 -30.44
C PHE A 269 20.22 1.64 -30.42
N GLY A 270 20.11 2.32 -29.28
CA GLY A 270 19.38 3.58 -29.15
C GLY A 270 17.86 3.44 -29.32
N GLU A 271 17.32 2.23 -29.15
CA GLU A 271 15.90 1.97 -29.31
C GLU A 271 15.07 2.56 -28.16
N SER A 272 13.95 3.19 -28.49
CA SER A 272 12.97 3.63 -27.48
C SER A 272 12.10 2.47 -27.07
N VAL A 273 12.42 1.79 -25.96
CA VAL A 273 11.64 0.67 -25.45
C VAL A 273 10.35 1.17 -24.81
N PRO A 274 9.17 0.63 -25.19
CA PRO A 274 7.89 0.99 -24.58
C PRO A 274 7.85 0.68 -23.06
N ASN A 275 7.15 1.51 -22.28
CA ASN A 275 7.07 1.31 -20.82
C ASN A 275 6.41 -0.02 -20.41
N ALA A 276 5.48 -0.54 -21.21
CA ALA A 276 4.83 -1.83 -20.96
C ALA A 276 5.82 -3.03 -21.06
N GLU A 277 6.91 -2.89 -21.80
CA GLU A 277 7.95 -3.91 -21.91
C GLU A 277 9.00 -3.79 -20.80
N LYS A 278 9.07 -2.65 -20.12
CA LYS A 278 10.12 -2.40 -19.11
C LYS A 278 9.86 -3.15 -17.82
N ILE A 279 10.95 -3.41 -17.10
CA ILE A 279 10.96 -3.82 -15.70
C ILE A 279 11.67 -2.72 -14.89
N PHE A 280 11.09 -2.33 -13.77
CA PHE A 280 11.63 -1.26 -12.93
C PHE A 280 12.36 -1.78 -11.69
N SER A 281 12.09 -3.02 -11.31
CA SER A 281 12.82 -3.71 -10.23
C SER A 281 12.75 -5.22 -10.44
N ILE A 282 13.84 -5.92 -10.20
CA ILE A 282 13.84 -7.39 -10.14
C ILE A 282 13.32 -7.93 -8.80
N TYR A 283 13.15 -7.06 -7.81
CA TYR A 283 12.68 -7.37 -6.46
C TYR A 283 11.20 -7.07 -6.28
N GLU A 284 10.73 -5.96 -6.87
CA GLU A 284 9.36 -5.45 -6.83
C GLU A 284 8.83 -5.35 -8.26
N GLU A 285 8.55 -6.49 -8.89
CA GLU A 285 8.14 -6.57 -10.31
C GLU A 285 6.85 -5.86 -10.61
N HIS A 286 5.97 -5.80 -9.60
CA HIS A 286 4.68 -5.13 -9.69
C HIS A 286 4.78 -3.60 -9.82
N THR A 287 5.98 -3.02 -9.69
CA THR A 287 6.15 -1.57 -9.76
C THR A 287 5.82 -1.04 -11.13
N ASP A 288 4.90 -0.08 -11.18
CA ASP A 288 4.53 0.67 -12.37
C ASP A 288 5.32 1.99 -12.46
N ILE A 289 5.40 2.53 -13.67
CA ILE A 289 5.85 3.90 -13.92
C ILE A 289 4.65 4.81 -14.10
N ILE A 290 4.55 5.84 -13.27
CA ILE A 290 3.46 6.80 -13.31
C ILE A 290 4.01 8.15 -13.74
N VAL A 291 3.57 8.62 -14.90
CA VAL A 291 3.96 9.94 -15.44
C VAL A 291 2.73 10.82 -15.48
N LYS A 292 2.75 11.92 -14.76
CA LYS A 292 1.66 12.92 -14.72
C LYS A 292 2.12 14.21 -15.39
N GLY A 293 1.71 14.39 -16.65
CA GLY A 293 2.03 15.58 -17.43
C GLY A 293 3.55 15.75 -17.65
N LYS A 294 4.11 16.91 -17.28
CA LYS A 294 5.54 17.22 -17.41
C LYS A 294 6.37 16.94 -16.15
N ARG A 295 5.78 16.26 -15.15
CA ARG A 295 6.47 15.94 -13.89
C ARG A 295 7.45 14.77 -14.08
N GLU A 296 8.38 14.63 -13.15
CA GLU A 296 9.25 13.46 -13.08
C GLU A 296 8.43 12.19 -12.92
N ALA A 297 8.94 11.08 -13.43
CA ALA A 297 8.32 9.78 -13.31
C ALA A 297 8.38 9.30 -11.85
N GLU A 298 7.25 8.88 -11.31
CA GLU A 298 7.15 8.21 -10.01
C GLU A 298 7.06 6.69 -10.23
N PHE A 299 7.71 5.90 -9.39
CA PHE A 299 7.74 4.43 -9.48
C PHE A 299 6.97 3.81 -8.32
N GLY A 300 5.81 3.25 -8.62
CA GLY A 300 4.88 2.72 -7.62
C GLY A 300 3.52 2.44 -8.24
N HIS A 301 2.45 2.63 -7.47
CA HIS A 301 1.09 2.45 -7.98
C HIS A 301 0.26 3.73 -7.85
N LYS A 302 -0.59 3.93 -8.85
CA LYS A 302 -1.63 4.96 -8.77
C LYS A 302 -2.68 4.49 -7.76
N VAL A 303 -3.03 5.36 -6.84
CA VAL A 303 -4.07 5.14 -5.84
C VAL A 303 -5.14 6.21 -6.01
N ASN A 304 -6.36 5.78 -6.35
CA ASN A 304 -7.52 6.65 -6.43
C ASN A 304 -8.22 6.67 -5.08
N LEU A 305 -8.47 7.88 -4.55
CA LEU A 305 -9.11 8.08 -3.26
C LEU A 305 -10.43 8.81 -3.46
N THR A 306 -11.47 8.33 -2.79
CA THR A 306 -12.75 9.04 -2.66
C THR A 306 -12.95 9.45 -1.21
N THR A 307 -13.17 10.73 -0.95
CA THR A 307 -13.37 11.25 0.41
C THR A 307 -14.74 11.86 0.57
N GLY A 308 -15.31 11.70 1.75
CA GLY A 308 -16.53 12.37 2.16
C GLY A 308 -16.31 13.82 2.59
N ARG A 309 -17.40 14.44 3.07
CA ARG A 309 -17.39 15.83 3.52
C ARG A 309 -16.57 16.05 4.79
N SER A 310 -16.52 15.05 5.64
CA SER A 310 -15.74 15.02 6.89
C SER A 310 -14.23 14.83 6.67
N ASN A 311 -13.77 14.62 5.45
CA ASN A 311 -12.42 14.20 5.05
C ASN A 311 -12.11 12.71 5.33
N ILE A 312 -13.08 11.92 5.75
CA ILE A 312 -12.92 10.46 5.82
C ILE A 312 -12.74 9.91 4.40
N ILE A 313 -11.78 9.03 4.21
CA ILE A 313 -11.57 8.31 2.95
C ILE A 313 -12.60 7.18 2.90
N LEU A 314 -13.55 7.28 1.99
CA LEU A 314 -14.64 6.32 1.81
C LEU A 314 -14.27 5.16 0.88
N ASP A 315 -13.47 5.42 -0.16
CA ASP A 315 -13.00 4.39 -1.09
C ASP A 315 -11.53 4.58 -1.43
N VAL A 316 -10.85 3.44 -1.59
CA VAL A 316 -9.46 3.33 -2.03
C VAL A 316 -9.39 2.33 -3.17
N ASP A 317 -8.77 2.73 -4.27
CA ASP A 317 -8.51 1.86 -5.42
C ASP A 317 -7.03 1.91 -5.79
N ILE A 318 -6.34 0.79 -5.60
CA ILE A 318 -4.92 0.63 -5.92
C ILE A 318 -4.82 0.08 -7.32
N VAL A 319 -4.61 0.96 -8.27
CA VAL A 319 -4.76 0.70 -9.70
C VAL A 319 -3.51 0.03 -10.24
N GLU A 320 -3.69 -0.89 -11.18
CA GLU A 320 -2.61 -1.47 -11.97
C GLU A 320 -2.32 -0.60 -13.20
N GLY A 321 -1.04 -0.38 -13.47
CA GLY A 321 -0.60 0.50 -14.54
C GLY A 321 -0.90 1.99 -14.29
N ASN A 322 -1.08 2.74 -15.36
CA ASN A 322 -1.39 4.17 -15.31
C ASN A 322 -2.59 4.54 -16.19
N PRO A 323 -3.80 3.99 -15.93
CA PRO A 323 -4.99 4.36 -16.67
C PRO A 323 -5.32 5.85 -16.46
N ALA A 324 -6.05 6.45 -17.40
CA ALA A 324 -6.55 7.81 -17.25
C ALA A 324 -7.54 7.90 -16.08
N ASP A 325 -7.51 9.02 -15.35
CA ASP A 325 -8.38 9.22 -14.17
C ASP A 325 -9.88 9.11 -14.53
N SER A 326 -10.25 9.46 -15.79
CA SER A 326 -11.61 9.29 -16.29
C SER A 326 -12.11 7.85 -16.30
N GLN A 327 -11.22 6.86 -16.37
CA GLN A 327 -11.57 5.44 -16.33
C GLN A 327 -11.85 4.95 -14.89
N LEU A 328 -11.39 5.67 -13.88
CA LEU A 328 -11.53 5.30 -12.47
C LEU A 328 -12.84 5.79 -11.85
N TYR A 329 -13.48 6.78 -12.47
CA TYR A 329 -14.65 7.49 -11.93
C TYR A 329 -15.84 6.59 -11.63
N ALA A 330 -16.28 5.83 -12.62
CA ALA A 330 -17.49 5.02 -12.52
C ALA A 330 -17.36 3.94 -11.43
N GLY A 331 -16.22 3.23 -11.41
CA GLY A 331 -15.93 2.21 -10.39
C GLY A 331 -15.85 2.77 -8.97
N ALA A 332 -15.21 3.94 -8.79
CA ALA A 332 -15.12 4.60 -7.50
C ALA A 332 -16.52 5.02 -6.98
N LEU A 333 -17.34 5.62 -7.85
CA LEU A 333 -18.72 6.00 -7.49
C LEU A 333 -19.56 4.76 -7.12
N GLU A 334 -19.41 3.68 -7.87
CA GLU A 334 -20.14 2.43 -7.60
C GLU A 334 -19.74 1.82 -6.26
N ARG A 335 -18.45 1.72 -5.94
CA ARG A 335 -17.97 1.20 -4.66
C ARG A 335 -18.46 2.02 -3.47
N VAL A 336 -18.56 3.35 -3.60
CA VAL A 336 -19.17 4.18 -2.55
C VAL A 336 -20.65 3.88 -2.39
N CYS A 337 -21.40 3.79 -3.48
CA CYS A 337 -22.84 3.47 -3.42
C CYS A 337 -23.09 2.10 -2.76
N LEU A 338 -22.36 1.07 -3.19
CA LEU A 338 -22.50 -0.30 -2.66
C LEU A 338 -21.98 -0.40 -1.22
N GLY A 339 -20.83 0.23 -0.95
CA GLY A 339 -20.17 0.17 0.35
C GLY A 339 -21.01 0.79 1.47
N TYR A 340 -21.76 1.83 1.19
CA TYR A 340 -22.48 2.59 2.25
C TYR A 340 -24.00 2.64 2.04
N GLY A 341 -24.54 2.04 0.98
CA GLY A 341 -25.96 2.07 0.68
C GLY A 341 -26.50 3.47 0.38
N VAL A 342 -25.64 4.42 0.03
CA VAL A 342 -25.98 5.83 -0.19
C VAL A 342 -25.55 6.26 -1.59
N THR A 343 -26.46 6.87 -2.33
CA THR A 343 -26.09 7.57 -3.56
C THR A 343 -25.65 9.00 -3.22
N PRO A 344 -24.41 9.39 -3.56
CA PRO A 344 -23.96 10.76 -3.33
C PRO A 344 -24.81 11.76 -4.12
N ARG A 345 -25.25 12.83 -3.46
CA ARG A 345 -25.93 13.94 -4.12
C ARG A 345 -24.95 14.80 -4.91
N ASP A 346 -23.75 15.00 -4.38
CA ASP A 346 -22.72 15.86 -4.95
C ASP A 346 -21.46 15.03 -5.21
N VAL A 347 -20.99 15.04 -6.47
CA VAL A 347 -19.71 14.39 -6.85
C VAL A 347 -18.81 15.42 -7.49
N VAL A 348 -17.60 15.57 -6.96
CA VAL A 348 -16.65 16.59 -7.40
C VAL A 348 -15.27 15.96 -7.65
N THR A 349 -14.72 16.24 -8.83
CA THR A 349 -13.38 15.74 -9.20
C THR A 349 -12.57 16.84 -9.90
N ASP A 350 -11.33 16.54 -10.29
CA ASP A 350 -10.61 17.43 -11.20
C ASP A 350 -11.02 17.19 -12.67
N GLY A 351 -10.42 17.97 -13.58
CA GLY A 351 -10.71 17.86 -15.03
C GLY A 351 -10.22 16.55 -15.66
N GLY A 352 -9.31 15.83 -15.02
CA GLY A 352 -8.81 14.55 -15.51
C GLY A 352 -9.87 13.43 -15.51
N TYR A 353 -10.91 13.59 -14.68
CA TYR A 353 -12.05 12.66 -14.63
C TYR A 353 -13.17 13.04 -15.61
N ALA A 354 -13.10 14.23 -16.24
CA ALA A 354 -14.18 14.74 -17.06
C ALA A 354 -14.38 13.90 -18.33
N SER A 355 -15.58 13.36 -18.51
CA SER A 355 -16.05 12.76 -19.75
C SER A 355 -17.58 12.77 -19.78
N VAL A 356 -18.16 12.75 -20.98
CA VAL A 356 -19.61 12.63 -21.18
C VAL A 356 -20.12 11.36 -20.52
N LYS A 357 -19.42 10.23 -20.73
CA LYS A 357 -19.76 8.94 -20.15
C LYS A 357 -19.82 8.99 -18.61
N ASN A 358 -18.86 9.64 -17.95
CA ASN A 358 -18.83 9.75 -16.49
C ASN A 358 -19.97 10.63 -15.98
N GLN A 359 -20.30 11.68 -16.70
CA GLN A 359 -21.44 12.55 -16.38
C GLN A 359 -22.77 11.80 -16.50
N GLU A 360 -22.95 11.02 -17.57
CA GLU A 360 -24.13 10.17 -17.79
C GLU A 360 -24.23 9.06 -16.73
N THR A 361 -23.11 8.42 -16.39
CA THR A 361 -23.05 7.41 -15.32
C THR A 361 -23.49 7.99 -13.98
N ALA A 362 -22.98 9.15 -13.59
CA ALA A 362 -23.36 9.80 -12.34
C ALA A 362 -24.83 10.23 -12.35
N LYS A 363 -25.30 10.82 -13.45
CA LYS A 363 -26.71 11.19 -13.63
C LYS A 363 -27.65 9.97 -13.56
N GLY A 364 -27.27 8.87 -14.19
CA GLY A 364 -28.04 7.61 -14.15
C GLY A 364 -28.15 6.99 -12.76
N LYS A 365 -27.17 7.26 -11.88
CA LYS A 365 -27.22 6.86 -10.46
C LYS A 365 -28.00 7.86 -9.57
N GLY A 366 -28.48 8.98 -10.11
CA GLY A 366 -29.24 9.98 -9.35
C GLY A 366 -28.40 11.07 -8.69
N VAL A 367 -27.13 11.24 -9.07
CA VAL A 367 -26.29 12.33 -8.61
C VAL A 367 -26.84 13.67 -9.12
N VAL A 368 -27.06 14.64 -8.23
CA VAL A 368 -27.67 15.94 -8.54
C VAL A 368 -26.64 16.95 -9.02
N ASN A 369 -25.51 17.05 -8.31
CA ASN A 369 -24.44 17.97 -8.68
C ASN A 369 -23.19 17.19 -9.11
N ILE A 370 -22.83 17.33 -10.38
CA ILE A 370 -21.68 16.68 -11.00
C ILE A 370 -20.71 17.76 -11.44
N VAL A 371 -19.59 17.88 -10.75
CA VAL A 371 -18.63 18.97 -10.94
C VAL A 371 -17.24 18.42 -11.27
N PHE A 372 -16.74 18.77 -12.43
CA PHE A 372 -15.36 18.58 -12.83
C PHE A 372 -14.64 19.93 -12.75
N ASN A 373 -13.60 20.04 -11.96
CA ASN A 373 -12.84 21.28 -11.84
C ASN A 373 -11.80 21.37 -12.96
N LYS A 374 -11.64 22.57 -13.56
CA LYS A 374 -10.71 22.82 -14.67
C LYS A 374 -10.94 21.90 -15.89
N ILE A 375 -12.18 21.81 -16.34
CA ILE A 375 -12.53 21.06 -17.56
C ILE A 375 -11.78 21.66 -18.76
N VAL A 376 -11.23 20.80 -19.59
CA VAL A 376 -10.70 21.16 -20.91
C VAL A 376 -11.74 20.74 -21.95
N GLY A 377 -12.25 21.68 -22.73
CA GLY A 377 -13.24 21.42 -23.79
C GLY A 377 -14.63 22.01 -23.50
N SER A 378 -15.65 21.48 -24.19
CA SER A 378 -17.02 22.02 -24.19
C SER A 378 -17.95 21.43 -23.12
N LEU A 379 -17.50 20.42 -22.37
CA LEU A 379 -18.33 19.77 -21.35
C LEU A 379 -18.67 20.77 -20.23
N LYS A 380 -19.94 20.85 -19.86
CA LYS A 380 -20.43 21.72 -18.77
C LYS A 380 -20.76 20.89 -17.54
N ASN A 381 -20.50 21.43 -16.35
CA ASN A 381 -20.93 20.85 -15.09
C ASN A 381 -22.45 20.79 -14.98
N ILE A 382 -23.00 19.81 -14.28
CA ILE A 382 -24.41 19.72 -13.93
C ILE A 382 -24.51 20.14 -12.47
N VAL A 383 -25.20 21.22 -12.22
CA VAL A 383 -25.36 21.82 -10.88
C VAL A 383 -26.69 22.49 -10.71
N THR A 384 -27.18 22.54 -9.49
CA THR A 384 -28.46 23.23 -9.14
C THR A 384 -28.33 24.74 -9.19
N SER A 385 -27.15 25.33 -9.02
CA SER A 385 -26.89 26.76 -9.13
C SER A 385 -25.40 27.06 -9.31
N GLY A 386 -25.08 28.26 -9.85
CA GLY A 386 -23.68 28.73 -9.99
C GLY A 386 -22.97 28.90 -8.65
N ASN A 387 -23.68 29.29 -7.60
CA ASN A 387 -23.13 29.36 -6.24
C ASN A 387 -22.74 27.97 -5.71
N MET A 388 -23.55 26.95 -6.02
CA MET A 388 -23.24 25.55 -5.68
C MET A 388 -21.97 25.09 -6.41
N GLU A 389 -21.86 25.37 -7.70
CA GLU A 389 -20.66 25.01 -8.47
C GLU A 389 -19.40 25.64 -7.88
N THR A 390 -19.43 26.92 -7.56
CA THR A 390 -18.28 27.62 -6.95
C THR A 390 -17.90 27.02 -5.61
N ARG A 391 -18.90 26.74 -4.76
CA ARG A 391 -18.68 26.11 -3.44
C ARG A 391 -18.06 24.71 -3.58
N LEU A 392 -18.57 23.90 -4.50
CA LEU A 392 -18.09 22.55 -4.72
C LEU A 392 -16.67 22.54 -5.32
N LYS A 393 -16.35 23.42 -6.26
CA LYS A 393 -14.99 23.60 -6.78
C LYS A 393 -14.00 24.00 -5.69
N LYS A 394 -14.38 24.92 -4.80
CA LYS A 394 -13.55 25.31 -3.65
C LYS A 394 -13.35 24.13 -2.69
N TRP A 395 -14.41 23.39 -2.40
CA TRP A 395 -14.35 22.23 -1.51
C TRP A 395 -13.47 21.11 -2.07
N ARG A 396 -13.43 20.91 -3.39
CA ARG A 396 -12.59 19.90 -4.05
C ARG A 396 -11.12 20.03 -3.67
N SER A 397 -10.57 21.22 -3.58
CA SER A 397 -9.15 21.43 -3.27
C SER A 397 -8.74 20.84 -1.92
N GLY A 398 -9.66 20.67 -0.99
CA GLY A 398 -9.37 20.05 0.32
C GLY A 398 -8.95 18.57 0.26
N ILE A 399 -9.16 17.84 -0.85
CA ILE A 399 -8.66 16.48 -0.98
C ILE A 399 -7.13 16.44 -1.05
N GLU A 400 -6.49 17.50 -1.53
CA GLU A 400 -5.03 17.61 -1.57
C GLU A 400 -4.43 17.60 -0.15
N ALA A 401 -5.13 18.19 0.82
CA ALA A 401 -4.76 18.13 2.23
C ALA A 401 -4.93 16.70 2.79
N VAL A 402 -6.00 16.00 2.43
CA VAL A 402 -6.22 14.58 2.82
C VAL A 402 -5.08 13.72 2.31
N ILE A 403 -4.76 13.80 1.02
CA ILE A 403 -3.66 13.08 0.38
C ILE A 403 -2.32 13.40 1.05
N SER A 404 -2.05 14.69 1.28
CA SER A 404 -0.81 15.13 1.92
C SER A 404 -0.68 14.58 3.35
N ASN A 405 -1.76 14.60 4.12
CA ASN A 405 -1.80 14.05 5.48
C ASN A 405 -1.63 12.53 5.48
N ALA A 406 -2.31 11.80 4.60
CA ALA A 406 -2.14 10.36 4.46
C ALA A 406 -0.70 9.99 4.08
N LYS A 407 -0.08 10.72 3.15
CA LYS A 407 1.32 10.51 2.75
C LYS A 407 2.31 10.79 3.87
N ARG A 408 2.25 11.97 4.50
CA ARG A 408 3.24 12.42 5.50
C ARG A 408 2.96 11.86 6.88
N GLY A 409 1.68 11.80 7.23
CA GLY A 409 1.21 11.40 8.56
C GLY A 409 1.16 9.90 8.78
N PHE A 410 0.81 9.13 7.74
CA PHE A 410 0.45 7.71 7.86
C PHE A 410 1.22 6.78 6.92
N GLY A 411 2.34 7.26 6.36
CA GLY A 411 3.28 6.42 5.60
C GLY A 411 2.82 6.03 4.20
N MET A 412 1.83 6.71 3.62
CA MET A 412 1.32 6.48 2.27
C MET A 412 2.20 7.13 1.18
N TYR A 413 3.41 7.59 1.53
CA TYR A 413 4.35 8.16 0.57
C TYR A 413 5.12 7.05 -0.18
N ARG A 414 5.79 6.17 0.58
CA ARG A 414 6.57 5.04 0.05
C ARG A 414 6.31 3.79 0.89
N CYS A 415 5.90 2.71 0.22
CA CYS A 415 5.66 1.42 0.85
C CYS A 415 6.97 0.63 0.97
N LYS A 416 7.38 0.33 2.19
CA LYS A 416 8.56 -0.50 2.49
C LYS A 416 8.26 -2.00 2.60
N TRP A 417 6.99 -2.38 2.50
CA TRP A 417 6.59 -3.79 2.49
C TRP A 417 6.79 -4.35 1.09
N LYS A 418 7.23 -5.60 1.00
CA LYS A 418 7.63 -6.23 -0.26
C LYS A 418 6.53 -7.09 -0.84
N GLY A 419 6.40 -7.01 -2.17
CA GLY A 419 5.40 -7.72 -2.94
C GLY A 419 4.05 -6.99 -3.00
N ARG A 420 3.28 -7.27 -4.05
CA ARG A 420 2.02 -6.57 -4.37
C ARG A 420 1.00 -6.68 -3.25
N GLU A 421 0.74 -7.88 -2.73
CA GLU A 421 -0.25 -8.11 -1.68
C GLU A 421 0.07 -7.31 -0.41
N HIS A 422 1.34 -7.28 -0.01
CA HIS A 422 1.78 -6.51 1.15
C HIS A 422 1.79 -5.00 0.88
N PHE A 423 2.04 -4.60 -0.36
CA PHE A 423 1.91 -3.20 -0.77
C PHE A 423 0.46 -2.72 -0.58
N ASP A 424 -0.50 -3.48 -1.10
CA ASP A 424 -1.92 -3.17 -1.01
C ASP A 424 -2.37 -3.13 0.47
N ALA A 425 -1.99 -4.13 1.26
CA ALA A 425 -2.26 -4.15 2.69
C ALA A 425 -1.68 -2.93 3.42
N LYS A 426 -0.44 -2.52 3.11
CA LYS A 426 0.18 -1.33 3.74
C LYS A 426 -0.54 -0.04 3.40
N VAL A 427 -0.95 0.14 2.15
CA VAL A 427 -1.73 1.31 1.74
C VAL A 427 -3.03 1.38 2.53
N LEU A 428 -3.75 0.27 2.63
CA LEU A 428 -5.03 0.21 3.35
C LEU A 428 -4.87 0.40 4.87
N TRP A 429 -3.85 -0.17 5.50
CA TRP A 429 -3.52 0.12 6.89
C TRP A 429 -3.26 1.62 7.12
N SER A 430 -2.56 2.27 6.19
CA SER A 430 -2.31 3.71 6.26
C SER A 430 -3.60 4.52 6.17
N VAL A 431 -4.53 4.10 5.31
CA VAL A 431 -5.84 4.75 5.17
C VAL A 431 -6.72 4.51 6.39
N ILE A 432 -6.76 3.29 6.92
CA ILE A 432 -7.52 2.98 8.15
C ILE A 432 -7.01 3.84 9.31
N ALA A 433 -5.70 3.91 9.53
CA ALA A 433 -5.12 4.73 10.58
C ALA A 433 -5.40 6.23 10.38
N TYR A 434 -5.38 6.72 9.14
CA TYR A 434 -5.78 8.07 8.78
C TYR A 434 -7.26 8.32 9.13
N ASN A 435 -8.16 7.43 8.70
CA ASN A 435 -9.59 7.56 8.97
C ASN A 435 -9.88 7.56 10.48
N ILE A 436 -9.27 6.66 11.23
CA ILE A 436 -9.38 6.63 12.68
C ILE A 436 -8.98 7.98 13.30
N ARG A 437 -7.87 8.58 12.84
CA ARG A 437 -7.45 9.90 13.32
C ARG A 437 -8.47 11.00 13.00
N VAL A 438 -9.06 10.97 11.80
CA VAL A 438 -10.12 11.92 11.43
C VAL A 438 -11.37 11.71 12.30
N ILE A 439 -11.78 10.46 12.47
CA ILE A 439 -12.93 10.08 13.28
C ILE A 439 -12.75 10.58 14.72
N THR A 440 -11.62 10.30 15.32
CA THR A 440 -11.33 10.73 16.71
C THR A 440 -11.31 12.25 16.82
N SER A 441 -10.73 12.95 15.86
CA SER A 441 -10.71 14.42 15.85
C SER A 441 -12.09 15.06 15.73
N LEU A 442 -13.06 14.38 15.11
CA LEU A 442 -14.43 14.85 14.96
C LEU A 442 -15.33 14.51 16.16
N LEU A 443 -15.07 13.38 16.81
CA LEU A 443 -15.91 12.89 17.92
C LEU A 443 -15.46 13.41 19.27
N LEU A 444 -14.17 13.46 19.57
CA LEU A 444 -13.65 13.86 20.88
C LEU A 444 -14.12 15.25 21.36
N PRO A 445 -14.12 16.31 20.54
CA PRO A 445 -14.63 17.60 20.98
C PRO A 445 -16.10 17.57 21.37
N LYS A 446 -16.92 16.77 20.65
CA LYS A 446 -18.35 16.63 20.93
C LYS A 446 -18.60 15.92 22.25
N LEU A 447 -17.74 14.93 22.58
CA LEU A 447 -17.83 14.15 23.81
C LEU A 447 -17.40 14.96 25.02
N LEU A 448 -16.31 15.74 24.89
CA LEU A 448 -15.81 16.60 25.96
C LEU A 448 -16.83 17.70 26.33
N LEU A 449 -17.56 18.24 25.34
CA LEU A 449 -18.63 19.22 25.59
C LEU A 449 -19.86 18.63 26.28
N GLN A 450 -20.07 17.32 26.22
CA GLN A 450 -21.20 16.65 26.84
C GLN A 450 -20.88 16.14 28.26
N SER A 451 -19.60 16.10 28.63
CA SER A 451 -19.12 15.70 29.94
C SER A 451 -18.96 16.86 30.93
N GLN A 452 -19.13 18.10 30.46
CA GLN A 452 -19.23 19.33 31.25
C GLN A 452 -20.70 19.67 31.56
#